data_8d11ad7e46f075706cd4b9994309ba46
#
_entry.id   8d11ad7e46f075706cd4b9994309ba46
#
_cell.length_a   1.000
_cell.length_b   1.000
_cell.length_c   1.000
_cell.angle_alpha   90.00
_cell.angle_beta   90.00
_cell.angle_gamma   90.00
#
_symmetry.space_group_name_H-M   'P 1'
#
loop_
_entity.id
_entity.type
_entity.pdbx_description
1 polymer ?
#
loop_
_entity_poly.entity_id
_entity_poly.type
_entity_poly.pdbx_seq_one_letter_code
_entity_poly.pdbx_strand_id
1 'polypeptide(L)'
;MLRYYVMPLLLLVFLTSGAAGVTIEPDNPNYQYSGRIDFSNPKAPMMFWPGTSIRATFQGAVLKIILNDAHGKSFYSVFIDNDFEHPFIIECEAGEKVYDGPAGLTDDAHTLLLFRRTEASTGPTIFLGLDLKSGQALLEPPARPERRIEFYGNSITCGMGNEAPDSGDDDKMAEENNFLSYAAITARNLEAEYSCIAKSGIGILISWFDLIMPDYYYRLDPENSNSRWNFANYNPDAVIVNLFQNDSWLIKNLDPVPDSAAIVSAYIDFIGKIRSEYAEAKIFCTLGSMDATKSGSPWPGYIESAVVHKRAQGDENIEIYFFPFKNWSKHPRVRHHQEMADGLTQFVGVKMGWIPDDSTAVGFKDDAFLPDDL
;
A
#
# COMPACT_ATOMS: atom_id res chain seq x y z
N MET A 1 80.48 -29.87 -17.47
CA MET A 1 79.28 -29.61 -18.24
C MET A 1 78.04 -29.81 -17.33
N LEU A 2 77.47 -28.73 -16.85
CA LEU A 2 76.27 -28.77 -16.01
C LEU A 2 75.03 -28.68 -16.90
N ARG A 3 74.18 -29.69 -16.94
CA ARG A 3 72.89 -29.70 -17.64
C ARG A 3 71.79 -29.15 -16.71
N TYR A 4 71.26 -27.99 -17.04
CA TYR A 4 70.08 -27.41 -16.43
C TYR A 4 68.83 -28.05 -17.06
N TYR A 5 68.06 -28.77 -16.24
CA TYR A 5 66.70 -29.20 -16.62
C TYR A 5 65.72 -28.05 -16.30
N VAL A 6 65.15 -27.47 -17.35
CA VAL A 6 64.03 -26.52 -17.20
C VAL A 6 62.71 -27.34 -17.15
N MET A 7 62.09 -27.36 -16.01
CA MET A 7 60.79 -28.01 -15.84
C MET A 7 59.70 -26.99 -16.27
N PRO A 8 58.81 -27.30 -17.22
CA PRO A 8 57.76 -26.37 -17.59
C PRO A 8 56.69 -26.31 -16.46
N LEU A 9 56.47 -25.11 -15.94
CA LEU A 9 55.40 -24.80 -15.02
C LEU A 9 54.07 -24.82 -15.78
N LEU A 10 53.24 -25.87 -15.58
CA LEU A 10 51.91 -25.96 -16.17
C LEU A 10 50.98 -25.05 -15.36
N LEU A 11 50.64 -23.88 -15.90
CA LEU A 11 49.68 -22.95 -15.34
C LEU A 11 48.27 -23.52 -15.58
N LEU A 12 47.66 -24.17 -14.58
CA LEU A 12 46.26 -24.59 -14.62
C LEU A 12 45.40 -23.34 -14.46
N VAL A 13 44.86 -22.81 -15.55
CA VAL A 13 43.85 -21.77 -15.55
C VAL A 13 42.50 -22.47 -15.21
N PHE A 14 42.08 -22.36 -13.99
CA PHE A 14 40.70 -22.71 -13.63
C PHE A 14 39.77 -21.67 -14.22
N LEU A 15 39.20 -21.98 -15.38
CA LEU A 15 38.02 -21.28 -15.90
C LEU A 15 36.86 -21.64 -14.96
N THR A 16 36.56 -20.79 -13.99
CA THR A 16 35.29 -20.85 -13.30
C THR A 16 34.24 -20.40 -14.32
N SER A 17 33.61 -21.36 -15.00
CA SER A 17 32.35 -21.09 -15.70
C SER A 17 31.33 -20.76 -14.62
N GLY A 18 31.12 -19.46 -14.36
CA GLY A 18 29.96 -19.02 -13.63
C GLY A 18 28.73 -19.59 -14.35
N ALA A 19 28.00 -20.49 -13.69
CA ALA A 19 26.73 -20.98 -14.25
C ALA A 19 25.88 -19.76 -14.56
N ALA A 20 25.50 -19.58 -15.83
CA ALA A 20 24.61 -18.51 -16.24
C ALA A 20 23.32 -18.59 -15.38
N GLY A 21 22.86 -17.47 -14.85
CA GLY A 21 21.58 -17.40 -14.13
C GLY A 21 20.41 -17.85 -15.02
N VAL A 22 19.29 -18.13 -14.42
CA VAL A 22 18.02 -18.36 -15.12
C VAL A 22 17.03 -17.28 -14.72
N THR A 23 16.51 -16.55 -15.71
CA THR A 23 15.43 -15.58 -15.49
C THR A 23 14.12 -16.32 -15.43
N ILE A 24 13.39 -16.12 -14.32
CA ILE A 24 12.03 -16.60 -14.16
C ILE A 24 11.10 -15.49 -14.61
N GLU A 25 10.44 -15.72 -15.75
CA GLU A 25 9.54 -14.75 -16.39
C GLU A 25 8.35 -14.38 -15.48
N PRO A 26 7.82 -13.13 -15.57
CA PRO A 26 6.71 -12.66 -14.72
C PRO A 26 5.41 -13.43 -14.86
N ASP A 27 5.17 -14.12 -15.98
CA ASP A 27 3.99 -14.94 -16.21
C ASP A 27 4.07 -16.34 -15.57
N ASN A 28 5.14 -16.63 -14.80
CA ASN A 28 5.25 -17.86 -14.05
C ASN A 28 4.12 -17.94 -13.00
N PRO A 29 3.33 -19.04 -12.95
CA PRO A 29 2.18 -19.16 -12.07
C PRO A 29 2.51 -19.17 -10.57
N ASN A 30 3.77 -19.33 -10.20
CA ASN A 30 4.23 -19.31 -8.81
C ASN A 30 4.53 -17.89 -8.30
N TYR A 31 4.33 -16.84 -9.09
CA TYR A 31 4.24 -15.49 -8.58
C TYR A 31 2.83 -15.20 -8.05
N GLN A 32 2.75 -14.57 -6.90
CA GLN A 32 1.51 -14.03 -6.36
C GLN A 32 1.58 -12.50 -6.38
N TYR A 33 0.72 -11.91 -7.17
CA TYR A 33 0.58 -10.47 -7.30
C TYR A 33 -0.57 -9.96 -6.42
N SER A 34 -0.37 -8.82 -5.74
CA SER A 34 -1.41 -8.15 -4.94
C SER A 34 -1.47 -6.66 -5.26
N GLY A 35 -2.68 -6.08 -5.20
CA GLY A 35 -2.98 -4.71 -5.60
C GLY A 35 -3.38 -4.59 -7.08
N ARG A 36 -3.58 -3.34 -7.55
CA ARG A 36 -3.95 -3.06 -8.95
C ARG A 36 -2.71 -3.06 -9.84
N ILE A 37 -2.58 -4.07 -10.67
CA ILE A 37 -1.44 -4.27 -11.58
C ILE A 37 -1.97 -4.45 -12.99
N ASP A 38 -1.32 -3.82 -13.97
CA ASP A 38 -1.66 -3.95 -15.38
C ASP A 38 -0.96 -5.18 -15.98
N PHE A 39 -1.74 -6.18 -16.32
CA PHE A 39 -1.33 -7.40 -17.00
C PHE A 39 -1.65 -7.41 -18.50
N SER A 40 -1.80 -6.25 -19.14
CA SER A 40 -1.96 -6.18 -20.61
C SER A 40 -0.83 -6.89 -21.36
N ASN A 41 0.37 -6.90 -20.76
CA ASN A 41 1.46 -7.79 -21.11
C ASN A 41 1.83 -8.67 -19.90
N PRO A 42 1.43 -9.95 -19.85
CA PRO A 42 1.71 -10.85 -18.72
C PRO A 42 3.21 -11.05 -18.43
N LYS A 43 4.07 -10.84 -19.41
CA LYS A 43 5.54 -10.93 -19.26
C LYS A 43 6.19 -9.61 -18.81
N ALA A 44 5.40 -8.56 -18.67
CA ALA A 44 5.87 -7.25 -18.25
C ALA A 44 4.76 -6.52 -17.45
N PRO A 45 4.26 -7.11 -16.35
CA PRO A 45 3.22 -6.49 -15.53
C PRO A 45 3.69 -5.16 -14.98
N MET A 46 2.78 -4.17 -15.00
CA MET A 46 3.10 -2.79 -14.62
C MET A 46 2.44 -2.42 -13.31
N MET A 47 3.23 -1.95 -12.36
CA MET A 47 2.85 -1.56 -11.01
C MET A 47 2.86 -0.04 -10.89
N PHE A 48 1.77 0.54 -10.39
CA PHE A 48 1.62 2.00 -10.20
C PHE A 48 1.37 2.36 -8.74
N TRP A 49 0.50 1.60 -8.07
CA TRP A 49 -0.10 1.97 -6.81
C TRP A 49 0.79 1.63 -5.62
N PRO A 50 0.75 2.45 -4.53
CA PRO A 50 1.45 2.10 -3.31
C PRO A 50 0.93 0.77 -2.78
N GLY A 51 1.81 -0.02 -2.19
CA GLY A 51 1.45 -1.32 -1.63
C GLY A 51 1.24 -2.44 -2.64
N THR A 52 1.35 -2.19 -3.97
CA THR A 52 1.42 -3.31 -4.91
C THR A 52 2.62 -4.18 -4.58
N SER A 53 2.40 -5.50 -4.62
CA SER A 53 3.43 -6.42 -4.18
C SER A 53 3.45 -7.71 -4.97
N ILE A 54 4.61 -8.38 -4.92
CA ILE A 54 4.88 -9.65 -5.56
C ILE A 54 5.43 -10.60 -4.49
N ARG A 55 4.79 -11.75 -4.33
CA ARG A 55 5.28 -12.84 -3.49
C ARG A 55 5.77 -13.99 -4.35
N ALA A 56 6.83 -14.64 -3.91
CA ALA A 56 7.33 -15.86 -4.52
C ALA A 56 8.03 -16.72 -3.44
N THR A 57 8.11 -18.03 -3.68
CA THR A 57 9.03 -18.91 -2.96
C THR A 57 10.07 -19.38 -3.95
N PHE A 58 11.34 -19.25 -3.64
CA PHE A 58 12.44 -19.65 -4.51
C PHE A 58 13.46 -20.52 -3.77
N GLN A 59 14.21 -21.32 -4.51
CA GLN A 59 15.30 -22.13 -3.99
C GLN A 59 16.62 -21.42 -4.24
N GLY A 60 17.48 -21.32 -3.21
CA GLY A 60 18.90 -21.02 -3.38
C GLY A 60 19.40 -19.70 -2.83
N ALA A 61 20.71 -19.55 -2.82
CA ALA A 61 21.47 -18.48 -2.19
C ALA A 61 21.64 -17.21 -3.04
N VAL A 62 21.09 -17.18 -4.27
CA VAL A 62 21.23 -16.05 -5.20
C VAL A 62 19.88 -15.62 -5.68
N LEU A 63 19.57 -14.36 -5.45
CA LEU A 63 18.38 -13.68 -5.92
C LEU A 63 18.77 -12.37 -6.59
N LYS A 64 18.27 -12.14 -7.82
CA LYS A 64 18.29 -10.81 -8.44
C LYS A 64 16.87 -10.45 -8.88
N ILE A 65 16.54 -9.18 -8.79
CA ILE A 65 15.22 -8.64 -9.11
C ILE A 65 15.38 -7.72 -10.31
N ILE A 66 14.61 -7.96 -11.38
CA ILE A 66 14.69 -7.18 -12.62
C ILE A 66 13.49 -6.25 -12.67
N LEU A 67 13.76 -4.95 -12.62
CA LEU A 67 12.75 -3.89 -12.69
C LEU A 67 13.09 -2.91 -13.81
N ASN A 68 12.05 -2.36 -14.43
CA ASN A 68 12.16 -1.22 -15.32
C ASN A 68 11.30 -0.08 -14.76
N ASP A 69 11.95 0.86 -14.07
CA ASP A 69 11.27 2.02 -13.50
C ASP A 69 11.29 3.20 -14.47
N ALA A 70 10.14 3.82 -14.69
CA ALA A 70 10.01 4.87 -15.71
C ALA A 70 10.87 6.11 -15.41
N HIS A 71 11.03 6.45 -14.12
CA HIS A 71 11.63 7.71 -13.70
C HIS A 71 12.82 7.58 -12.73
N GLY A 72 13.08 6.36 -12.23
CA GLY A 72 14.10 6.13 -11.21
C GLY A 72 13.75 6.80 -9.88
N LYS A 73 12.48 6.74 -9.49
CA LYS A 73 11.97 7.41 -8.28
C LYS A 73 11.21 6.50 -7.35
N SER A 74 10.91 5.27 -7.78
CA SER A 74 10.20 4.31 -6.95
C SER A 74 11.14 3.63 -5.95
N PHE A 75 10.60 3.31 -4.78
CA PHE A 75 11.30 2.55 -3.74
C PHE A 75 10.54 1.28 -3.45
N TYR A 76 11.30 0.20 -3.23
CA TYR A 76 10.75 -1.11 -2.87
C TYR A 76 11.39 -1.64 -1.59
N SER A 77 10.59 -2.26 -0.73
CA SER A 77 11.08 -3.11 0.33
C SER A 77 11.07 -4.57 -0.13
N VAL A 78 12.20 -5.23 0.04
CA VAL A 78 12.39 -6.66 -0.22
C VAL A 78 12.51 -7.36 1.13
N PHE A 79 11.55 -8.22 1.43
CA PHE A 79 11.54 -9.02 2.65
C PHE A 79 11.79 -10.47 2.28
N ILE A 80 12.71 -11.11 3.00
CA ILE A 80 13.01 -12.53 2.87
C ILE A 80 12.53 -13.24 4.14
N ASP A 81 11.88 -14.38 3.98
CA ASP A 81 11.43 -15.26 5.06
C ASP A 81 10.56 -14.58 6.12
N ASN A 82 9.80 -13.57 5.68
CA ASN A 82 8.94 -12.72 6.51
C ASN A 82 9.70 -11.94 7.61
N ASP A 83 10.99 -11.69 7.43
CA ASP A 83 11.73 -10.75 8.28
C ASP A 83 11.31 -9.32 7.92
N PHE A 84 10.22 -8.85 8.55
CA PHE A 84 9.66 -7.51 8.31
C PHE A 84 10.40 -6.39 9.06
N GLU A 85 11.33 -6.75 9.94
CA GLU A 85 12.12 -5.79 10.71
C GLU A 85 13.37 -5.33 9.94
N HIS A 86 13.90 -6.17 9.04
CA HIS A 86 15.15 -5.90 8.31
C HIS A 86 14.96 -5.98 6.78
N PRO A 87 14.15 -5.08 6.17
CA PRO A 87 13.98 -5.07 4.71
C PRO A 87 15.27 -4.67 3.99
N PHE A 88 15.55 -5.33 2.89
CA PHE A 88 16.48 -4.81 1.89
C PHE A 88 15.74 -3.78 1.02
N ILE A 89 16.31 -2.58 0.85
CA ILE A 89 15.67 -1.50 0.12
C ILE A 89 16.24 -1.38 -1.28
N ILE A 90 15.37 -1.37 -2.28
CA ILE A 90 15.72 -1.01 -3.65
C ILE A 90 15.29 0.44 -3.86
N GLU A 91 16.25 1.31 -4.14
CA GLU A 91 16.06 2.61 -4.75
C GLU A 91 16.18 2.43 -6.27
N CYS A 92 15.08 2.63 -6.99
CA CYS A 92 15.07 2.39 -8.42
C CYS A 92 15.88 3.44 -9.17
N GLU A 93 16.62 2.99 -10.19
CA GLU A 93 17.16 3.82 -11.24
C GLU A 93 16.24 3.79 -12.47
N ALA A 94 16.27 4.85 -13.28
CA ALA A 94 15.46 4.91 -14.50
C ALA A 94 15.87 3.85 -15.52
N GLY A 95 14.87 3.26 -16.18
CA GLY A 95 15.04 2.20 -17.15
C GLY A 95 15.15 0.82 -16.53
N GLU A 96 15.51 -0.16 -17.35
CA GLU A 96 15.70 -1.54 -16.93
C GLU A 96 16.99 -1.70 -16.13
N LYS A 97 16.87 -2.29 -14.96
CA LYS A 97 17.98 -2.57 -14.03
C LYS A 97 17.82 -3.93 -13.37
N VAL A 98 18.95 -4.50 -13.04
CA VAL A 98 19.04 -5.74 -12.26
C VAL A 98 19.56 -5.38 -10.87
N TYR A 99 18.77 -5.65 -9.86
CA TYR A 99 19.13 -5.40 -8.47
C TYR A 99 19.52 -6.72 -7.80
N ASP A 100 20.70 -6.74 -7.19
CA ASP A 100 21.09 -7.86 -6.37
C ASP A 100 20.20 -7.91 -5.12
N GLY A 101 19.71 -9.10 -4.75
CA GLY A 101 18.97 -9.31 -3.51
C GLY A 101 19.89 -9.29 -2.28
N PRO A 102 19.31 -9.51 -1.07
CA PRO A 102 20.10 -9.53 0.16
C PRO A 102 21.24 -10.56 0.07
N ALA A 103 22.40 -10.18 0.60
CA ALA A 103 23.52 -11.10 0.72
C ALA A 103 23.34 -12.10 1.88
N GLY A 104 23.99 -13.26 1.76
CA GLY A 104 24.03 -14.24 2.86
C GLY A 104 22.87 -15.22 2.90
N LEU A 105 22.06 -15.29 1.84
CA LEU A 105 21.04 -16.33 1.71
C LEU A 105 21.69 -17.72 1.68
N THR A 106 21.01 -18.70 2.26
CA THR A 106 21.42 -20.11 2.21
C THR A 106 20.99 -20.77 0.89
N ASP A 107 21.40 -21.99 0.63
CA ASP A 107 20.95 -22.76 -0.55
C ASP A 107 19.62 -23.51 -0.29
N ASP A 108 18.80 -22.97 0.62
CA ASP A 108 17.50 -23.49 1.01
C ASP A 108 16.35 -22.81 0.26
N ALA A 109 15.12 -23.16 0.61
CA ALA A 109 13.92 -22.47 0.15
C ALA A 109 13.71 -21.18 0.93
N HIS A 110 13.47 -20.08 0.23
CA HIS A 110 13.22 -18.76 0.79
C HIS A 110 11.92 -18.18 0.28
N THR A 111 11.20 -17.44 1.12
CA THR A 111 10.08 -16.63 0.68
C THR A 111 10.53 -15.20 0.39
N LEU A 112 10.01 -14.64 -0.70
CA LEU A 112 10.20 -13.25 -1.12
C LEU A 112 8.89 -12.49 -1.00
N LEU A 113 8.93 -11.29 -0.46
CA LEU A 113 7.93 -10.25 -0.67
C LEU A 113 8.62 -8.99 -1.21
N LEU A 114 8.36 -8.67 -2.48
CA LEU A 114 8.72 -7.38 -3.09
C LEU A 114 7.53 -6.44 -2.95
N PHE A 115 7.67 -5.34 -2.21
CA PHE A 115 6.58 -4.44 -1.85
C PHE A 115 6.91 -3.00 -2.28
N ARG A 116 6.05 -2.38 -3.09
CA ARG A 116 6.20 -0.99 -3.51
C ARG A 116 5.89 -0.05 -2.34
N ARG A 117 6.89 0.74 -1.94
CA ARG A 117 6.80 1.71 -0.83
C ARG A 117 6.08 2.98 -1.23
N THR A 118 6.39 3.48 -2.43
CA THR A 118 6.04 4.82 -2.89
C THR A 118 4.74 4.88 -3.67
N GLU A 119 4.09 6.04 -3.58
CA GLU A 119 2.84 6.32 -4.29
C GLU A 119 3.02 6.41 -5.82
N ALA A 120 1.89 6.51 -6.54
CA ALA A 120 1.87 6.48 -7.99
C ALA A 120 2.57 7.68 -8.66
N SER A 121 2.75 8.80 -7.95
CA SER A 121 3.44 10.00 -8.46
C SER A 121 4.91 9.76 -8.83
N THR A 122 5.53 8.68 -8.36
CA THR A 122 6.88 8.28 -8.79
C THR A 122 6.93 7.64 -10.16
N GLY A 123 5.78 7.33 -10.77
CA GLY A 123 5.65 6.70 -12.08
C GLY A 123 5.50 5.18 -12.02
N PRO A 124 5.28 4.54 -13.18
CA PRO A 124 5.15 3.09 -13.25
C PRO A 124 6.48 2.37 -13.13
N THR A 125 6.44 1.17 -12.55
CA THR A 125 7.53 0.20 -12.58
C THR A 125 7.05 -1.09 -13.22
N ILE A 126 7.78 -1.60 -14.19
CA ILE A 126 7.52 -2.89 -14.82
C ILE A 126 8.36 -3.94 -14.10
N PHE A 127 7.74 -5.03 -13.68
CA PHE A 127 8.45 -6.20 -13.19
C PHE A 127 8.83 -7.10 -14.36
N LEU A 128 10.11 -7.46 -14.46
CA LEU A 128 10.66 -8.27 -15.57
C LEU A 128 11.13 -9.65 -15.09
N GLY A 129 10.93 -9.98 -13.83
CA GLY A 129 11.21 -11.30 -13.30
C GLY A 129 12.29 -11.34 -12.24
N LEU A 130 12.66 -12.56 -11.88
CA LEU A 130 13.75 -12.86 -10.96
C LEU A 130 14.84 -13.65 -11.66
N ASP A 131 16.10 -13.28 -11.44
CA ASP A 131 17.23 -14.14 -11.81
C ASP A 131 17.66 -14.99 -10.62
N LEU A 132 17.65 -16.29 -10.83
CA LEU A 132 18.13 -17.29 -9.90
C LEU A 132 19.37 -18.00 -10.46
N LYS A 133 20.06 -18.77 -9.63
CA LYS A 133 21.16 -19.63 -10.09
C LYS A 133 20.60 -20.68 -11.08
N SER A 134 21.40 -21.04 -12.09
CA SER A 134 21.04 -22.05 -13.07
C SER A 134 20.59 -23.36 -12.42
N GLY A 135 19.47 -23.88 -12.88
CA GLY A 135 18.83 -25.11 -12.35
C GLY A 135 17.92 -24.88 -11.17
N GLN A 136 17.78 -23.64 -10.68
CA GLN A 136 16.80 -23.28 -9.65
C GLN A 136 15.50 -22.77 -10.28
N ALA A 137 14.40 -22.80 -9.50
CA ALA A 137 13.07 -22.43 -9.95
C ALA A 137 12.29 -21.79 -8.80
N LEU A 138 11.14 -21.21 -9.13
CA LEU A 138 10.15 -20.88 -8.10
C LEU A 138 9.47 -22.16 -7.64
N LEU A 139 9.24 -22.22 -6.35
CA LEU A 139 8.45 -23.23 -5.67
C LEU A 139 7.00 -22.77 -5.56
N GLU A 140 6.12 -23.66 -5.11
CA GLU A 140 4.74 -23.29 -4.81
C GLU A 140 4.72 -22.16 -3.76
N PRO A 141 4.00 -21.06 -4.04
CA PRO A 141 3.93 -19.94 -3.12
C PRO A 141 3.06 -20.27 -1.88
N PRO A 142 3.20 -19.53 -0.78
CA PRO A 142 2.30 -19.66 0.36
C PRO A 142 0.84 -19.44 -0.03
N ALA A 143 -0.08 -20.01 0.74
CA ALA A 143 -1.51 -19.76 0.53
C ALA A 143 -1.81 -18.25 0.60
N ARG A 144 -2.71 -17.77 -0.26
CA ARG A 144 -3.19 -16.38 -0.19
C ARG A 144 -4.05 -16.19 1.05
N PRO A 145 -4.01 -14.99 1.65
CA PRO A 145 -4.99 -14.62 2.65
C PRO A 145 -6.42 -14.80 2.10
N GLU A 146 -7.32 -15.32 2.92
CA GLU A 146 -8.74 -15.45 2.55
C GLU A 146 -9.47 -14.10 2.64
N ARG A 147 -9.04 -13.23 3.57
CA ARG A 147 -9.60 -11.89 3.80
C ARG A 147 -8.99 -10.89 2.83
N ARG A 148 -9.77 -9.87 2.43
CA ARG A 148 -9.33 -8.83 1.51
C ARG A 148 -9.79 -7.48 1.97
N ILE A 149 -8.87 -6.51 1.97
CA ILE A 149 -9.17 -5.12 2.35
C ILE A 149 -8.65 -4.18 1.26
N GLU A 150 -9.50 -3.24 0.82
CA GLU A 150 -9.10 -2.15 -0.07
C GLU A 150 -9.21 -0.81 0.65
N PHE A 151 -8.16 0.01 0.53
CA PHE A 151 -8.09 1.34 1.14
C PHE A 151 -8.15 2.42 0.07
N TYR A 152 -8.99 3.42 0.30
CA TYR A 152 -9.03 4.67 -0.45
C TYR A 152 -8.59 5.81 0.46
N GLY A 153 -7.58 6.59 0.03
CA GLY A 153 -7.04 7.61 0.90
C GLY A 153 -6.14 8.64 0.22
N ASN A 154 -5.51 9.42 1.06
CA ASN A 154 -4.60 10.49 0.68
C ASN A 154 -3.15 10.19 1.14
N SER A 155 -2.35 11.25 1.37
CA SER A 155 -0.96 11.15 1.83
C SER A 155 -0.78 10.31 3.10
N ILE A 156 -1.74 10.37 4.05
CA ILE A 156 -1.70 9.55 5.27
C ILE A 156 -1.76 8.07 4.92
N THR A 157 -2.59 7.70 3.95
CA THR A 157 -2.72 6.31 3.49
C THR A 157 -1.53 5.86 2.64
N CYS A 158 -0.93 6.76 1.84
CA CYS A 158 0.34 6.50 1.15
C CYS A 158 1.49 6.20 2.11
N GLY A 159 1.50 6.83 3.29
CA GLY A 159 2.62 6.81 4.23
C GLY A 159 3.65 7.89 3.92
N MET A 160 3.20 9.04 3.36
CA MET A 160 4.05 10.17 3.00
C MET A 160 4.88 10.63 4.21
N GLY A 161 6.22 10.64 4.06
CA GLY A 161 7.16 11.11 5.06
C GLY A 161 7.09 10.38 6.41
N ASN A 162 6.54 9.15 6.46
CA ASN A 162 6.35 8.45 7.73
C ASN A 162 7.67 7.98 8.37
N GLU A 163 8.72 7.78 7.58
CA GLU A 163 10.08 7.48 8.07
C GLU A 163 10.94 8.73 8.28
N ALA A 164 10.41 9.92 7.97
CA ALA A 164 11.14 11.14 8.21
C ALA A 164 11.41 11.37 9.73
N PRO A 165 12.53 11.99 10.10
CA PRO A 165 12.75 12.43 11.46
C PRO A 165 11.63 13.40 11.92
N ASP A 166 11.39 13.51 13.22
CA ASP A 166 10.35 14.37 13.77
C ASP A 166 10.48 15.84 13.32
N SER A 167 11.71 16.33 13.16
CA SER A 167 12.01 17.67 12.64
C SER A 167 12.14 17.73 11.12
N GLY A 168 12.10 16.58 10.43
CA GLY A 168 12.26 16.46 8.97
C GLY A 168 11.05 16.98 8.21
N ASP A 169 11.24 17.31 6.93
CA ASP A 169 10.15 17.60 6.01
C ASP A 169 9.53 16.29 5.50
N ASP A 170 8.36 16.36 4.86
CA ASP A 170 7.57 15.20 4.50
C ASP A 170 7.70 14.81 3.01
N ASP A 171 8.58 15.49 2.26
CA ASP A 171 8.60 15.50 0.79
C ASP A 171 9.61 14.53 0.14
N LYS A 172 10.40 13.82 0.94
CA LYS A 172 11.38 12.88 0.41
C LYS A 172 10.77 11.52 0.13
N MET A 173 10.80 11.08 -1.13
CA MET A 173 10.29 9.77 -1.54
C MET A 173 10.98 8.60 -0.81
N ALA A 174 12.25 8.73 -0.46
CA ALA A 174 12.98 7.72 0.31
C ALA A 174 12.40 7.51 1.73
N GLU A 175 11.73 8.53 2.28
CA GLU A 175 11.12 8.53 3.61
C GLU A 175 9.62 8.19 3.56
N GLU A 176 9.06 7.92 2.37
CA GLU A 176 7.72 7.39 2.17
C GLU A 176 7.74 5.87 2.23
N ASN A 177 6.91 5.29 3.09
CA ASN A 177 6.86 3.86 3.25
C ASN A 177 5.43 3.35 3.49
N ASN A 178 4.76 2.95 2.41
CA ASN A 178 3.41 2.42 2.49
C ASN A 178 3.32 1.13 3.33
N PHE A 179 4.39 0.31 3.39
CA PHE A 179 4.43 -0.89 4.22
C PHE A 179 4.23 -0.59 5.71
N LEU A 180 4.73 0.59 6.15
CA LEU A 180 4.60 1.10 7.50
C LEU A 180 3.45 2.12 7.65
N SER A 181 2.57 2.23 6.67
CA SER A 181 1.33 3.00 6.81
C SER A 181 0.32 2.26 7.69
N TYR A 182 -0.57 3.01 8.35
CA TYR A 182 -1.65 2.43 9.14
C TYR A 182 -2.48 1.41 8.34
N ALA A 183 -2.66 1.67 7.06
CA ALA A 183 -3.46 0.85 6.16
C ALA A 183 -2.83 -0.54 5.95
N ALA A 184 -1.55 -0.57 5.56
CA ALA A 184 -0.84 -1.82 5.33
C ALA A 184 -0.59 -2.60 6.64
N ILE A 185 -0.35 -1.90 7.77
CA ILE A 185 -0.24 -2.52 9.09
C ILE A 185 -1.57 -3.18 9.49
N THR A 186 -2.70 -2.45 9.36
CA THR A 186 -4.04 -3.00 9.66
C THR A 186 -4.34 -4.26 8.83
N ALA A 187 -4.06 -4.23 7.51
CA ALA A 187 -4.28 -5.39 6.66
C ALA A 187 -3.44 -6.60 7.12
N ARG A 188 -2.16 -6.40 7.46
CA ARG A 188 -1.30 -7.48 7.98
C ARG A 188 -1.80 -8.02 9.32
N ASN A 189 -2.16 -7.15 10.26
CA ASN A 189 -2.68 -7.54 11.57
C ASN A 189 -3.97 -8.35 11.47
N LEU A 190 -4.77 -8.12 10.43
CA LEU A 190 -6.01 -8.86 10.15
C LEU A 190 -5.81 -10.04 9.20
N GLU A 191 -4.54 -10.36 8.85
CA GLU A 191 -4.20 -11.44 7.91
C GLU A 191 -4.96 -11.30 6.58
N ALA A 192 -5.08 -10.07 6.07
CA ALA A 192 -5.84 -9.75 4.87
C ALA A 192 -4.92 -9.39 3.69
N GLU A 193 -5.34 -9.76 2.49
CA GLU A 193 -4.75 -9.26 1.25
C GLU A 193 -5.02 -7.75 1.15
N TYR A 194 -4.00 -6.99 0.76
CA TYR A 194 -3.99 -5.53 0.78
C TYR A 194 -4.08 -4.93 -0.61
N SER A 195 -4.97 -3.95 -0.78
CA SER A 195 -5.05 -3.07 -1.95
C SER A 195 -5.14 -1.62 -1.49
N CYS A 196 -4.38 -0.72 -2.13
CA CYS A 196 -4.30 0.68 -1.74
C CYS A 196 -4.46 1.61 -2.94
N ILE A 197 -5.48 2.45 -2.89
CA ILE A 197 -5.80 3.46 -3.90
C ILE A 197 -5.69 4.83 -3.24
N ALA A 198 -4.49 5.35 -3.22
CA ALA A 198 -4.19 6.59 -2.50
C ALA A 198 -3.27 7.50 -3.32
N LYS A 199 -3.41 8.81 -3.07
CA LYS A 199 -2.56 9.85 -3.68
C LYS A 199 -2.41 11.01 -2.69
N SER A 200 -1.18 11.43 -2.47
CA SER A 200 -0.91 12.61 -1.63
C SER A 200 -1.58 13.85 -2.19
N GLY A 201 -2.24 14.60 -1.32
CA GLY A 201 -2.93 15.84 -1.71
C GLY A 201 -4.34 15.67 -2.27
N ILE A 202 -4.85 14.44 -2.47
CA ILE A 202 -6.18 14.22 -3.05
C ILE A 202 -7.30 14.42 -2.03
N GLY A 203 -8.42 15.02 -2.47
CA GLY A 203 -9.67 15.16 -1.72
C GLY A 203 -10.86 14.63 -2.51
N ILE A 204 -12.06 14.80 -1.96
CA ILE A 204 -13.33 14.41 -2.59
C ILE A 204 -13.93 15.55 -3.42
N LEU A 205 -13.90 16.78 -2.90
CA LEU A 205 -14.41 17.96 -3.59
C LEU A 205 -13.29 18.79 -4.20
N ILE A 206 -12.15 18.86 -3.54
CA ILE A 206 -11.00 19.65 -3.94
C ILE A 206 -9.70 18.99 -3.51
N SER A 207 -8.68 19.11 -4.34
CA SER A 207 -7.34 18.58 -4.12
C SER A 207 -6.30 19.71 -4.27
N TRP A 208 -5.05 19.43 -3.96
CA TRP A 208 -3.92 20.32 -4.26
C TRP A 208 -3.61 20.43 -5.78
N PHE A 209 -4.37 19.73 -6.62
CA PHE A 209 -4.27 19.67 -8.09
C PHE A 209 -5.68 19.40 -8.69
N ASP A 210 -5.82 19.45 -10.00
CA ASP A 210 -7.12 19.38 -10.71
C ASP A 210 -7.78 17.98 -10.74
N LEU A 211 -7.30 17.01 -9.94
CA LEU A 211 -7.85 15.67 -9.90
C LEU A 211 -8.40 15.38 -8.50
N ILE A 212 -9.63 14.87 -8.41
CA ILE A 212 -10.27 14.48 -7.15
C ILE A 212 -10.48 12.96 -7.09
N MET A 213 -10.67 12.42 -5.89
CA MET A 213 -10.82 10.98 -5.68
C MET A 213 -11.97 10.36 -6.49
N PRO A 214 -13.15 11.00 -6.65
CA PRO A 214 -14.23 10.49 -7.49
C PRO A 214 -13.88 10.27 -8.98
N ASP A 215 -12.80 10.89 -9.48
CA ASP A 215 -12.28 10.73 -10.84
C ASP A 215 -11.00 9.90 -10.90
N TYR A 216 -10.55 9.43 -9.76
CA TYR A 216 -9.30 8.68 -9.60
C TYR A 216 -9.52 7.22 -9.18
N TYR A 217 -10.50 6.94 -8.33
CA TYR A 217 -10.73 5.66 -7.65
C TYR A 217 -10.85 4.45 -8.58
N TYR A 218 -11.35 4.66 -9.80
CA TYR A 218 -11.63 3.60 -10.78
C TYR A 218 -10.46 3.27 -11.70
N ARG A 219 -9.36 4.00 -11.62
CA ARG A 219 -8.24 3.85 -12.57
C ARG A 219 -7.41 2.59 -12.27
N LEU A 220 -6.92 1.98 -13.34
CA LEU A 220 -5.84 1.00 -13.29
C LEU A 220 -4.49 1.73 -13.35
N ASP A 221 -4.28 2.53 -14.41
CA ASP A 221 -3.17 3.47 -14.53
C ASP A 221 -3.61 4.84 -13.96
N PRO A 222 -3.02 5.29 -12.86
CA PRO A 222 -3.41 6.52 -12.17
C PRO A 222 -3.35 7.77 -13.04
N GLU A 223 -2.40 7.83 -13.99
CA GLU A 223 -2.19 9.02 -14.84
C GLU A 223 -3.05 9.02 -16.10
N ASN A 224 -3.74 7.91 -16.40
CA ASN A 224 -4.59 7.77 -17.57
C ASN A 224 -6.08 7.72 -17.19
N SER A 225 -6.82 8.79 -17.44
CA SER A 225 -8.25 8.87 -17.14
C SER A 225 -9.13 7.88 -17.91
N ASN A 226 -8.63 7.32 -19.01
CA ASN A 226 -9.33 6.29 -19.79
C ASN A 226 -9.01 4.87 -19.31
N SER A 227 -7.99 4.69 -18.47
CA SER A 227 -7.64 3.40 -17.91
C SER A 227 -8.62 3.05 -16.79
N ARG A 228 -9.26 1.86 -16.91
CA ARG A 228 -10.24 1.41 -15.93
C ARG A 228 -9.80 0.10 -15.30
N TRP A 229 -9.86 0.08 -13.99
CA TRP A 229 -9.74 -1.14 -13.23
C TRP A 229 -10.99 -2.02 -13.42
N ASN A 230 -10.77 -3.30 -13.64
CA ASN A 230 -11.87 -4.26 -13.60
C ASN A 230 -12.10 -4.69 -12.15
N PHE A 231 -13.12 -4.13 -11.50
CA PHE A 231 -13.42 -4.40 -10.10
C PHE A 231 -13.74 -5.87 -9.81
N ALA A 232 -14.14 -6.65 -10.81
CA ALA A 232 -14.32 -8.09 -10.65
C ALA A 232 -13.02 -8.87 -10.38
N ASN A 233 -11.85 -8.27 -10.62
CA ASN A 233 -10.56 -8.89 -10.32
C ASN A 233 -10.22 -8.91 -8.82
N TYR A 234 -10.91 -8.09 -8.01
CA TYR A 234 -10.66 -7.98 -6.58
C TYR A 234 -11.95 -7.65 -5.85
N ASN A 235 -12.48 -8.60 -5.09
CA ASN A 235 -13.68 -8.40 -4.25
C ASN A 235 -13.23 -8.28 -2.79
N PRO A 236 -13.10 -7.06 -2.24
CA PRO A 236 -12.76 -6.88 -0.85
C PRO A 236 -13.94 -7.24 0.07
N ASP A 237 -13.63 -7.82 1.24
CA ASP A 237 -14.60 -8.01 2.32
C ASP A 237 -14.86 -6.68 3.04
N ALA A 238 -13.81 -5.85 3.15
CA ALA A 238 -13.86 -4.54 3.77
C ALA A 238 -13.23 -3.48 2.87
N VAL A 239 -13.86 -2.29 2.83
CA VAL A 239 -13.33 -1.09 2.17
C VAL A 239 -13.18 0.00 3.21
N ILE A 240 -11.99 0.59 3.33
CA ILE A 240 -11.71 1.70 4.24
C ILE A 240 -11.51 2.98 3.42
N VAL A 241 -12.28 4.03 3.75
CA VAL A 241 -12.19 5.34 3.11
C VAL A 241 -11.70 6.36 4.12
N ASN A 242 -10.46 6.87 3.96
CA ASN A 242 -9.88 7.90 4.81
C ASN A 242 -9.57 9.16 3.98
N LEU A 243 -10.56 10.01 3.83
CA LEU A 243 -10.53 11.22 3.01
C LEU A 243 -11.08 12.42 3.78
N PHE A 244 -11.22 13.58 3.13
CA PHE A 244 -11.63 14.87 3.69
C PHE A 244 -10.53 15.68 4.39
N GLN A 245 -9.36 15.13 4.67
CA GLN A 245 -8.29 15.94 5.26
C GLN A 245 -7.88 17.10 4.34
N ASN A 246 -7.67 16.84 3.04
CA ASN A 246 -7.29 17.88 2.09
C ASN A 246 -8.44 18.85 1.81
N ASP A 247 -9.66 18.32 1.72
CA ASP A 247 -10.86 19.15 1.59
C ASP A 247 -10.96 20.13 2.76
N SER A 248 -10.64 19.71 3.98
CA SER A 248 -10.72 20.56 5.18
C SER A 248 -9.80 21.78 5.12
N TRP A 249 -8.67 21.66 4.44
CA TRP A 249 -7.75 22.78 4.23
C TRP A 249 -8.12 23.67 3.05
N LEU A 250 -8.69 23.08 1.99
CA LEU A 250 -8.81 23.71 0.69
C LEU A 250 -10.23 24.19 0.35
N ILE A 251 -11.25 23.74 1.07
CA ILE A 251 -12.67 23.94 0.71
C ILE A 251 -13.04 25.39 0.45
N LYS A 252 -12.39 26.34 1.13
CA LYS A 252 -12.59 27.79 0.98
C LYS A 252 -12.06 28.34 -0.35
N ASN A 253 -11.27 27.57 -1.09
CA ASN A 253 -10.75 27.96 -2.40
C ASN A 253 -11.75 27.69 -3.53
N LEU A 254 -12.85 26.99 -3.24
CA LEU A 254 -13.93 26.80 -4.21
C LEU A 254 -14.82 28.06 -4.29
N ASP A 255 -15.29 28.38 -5.50
CA ASP A 255 -16.21 29.47 -5.75
C ASP A 255 -17.41 28.97 -6.57
N PRO A 256 -18.63 28.96 -6.02
CA PRO A 256 -18.95 29.28 -4.63
C PRO A 256 -18.41 28.24 -3.63
N VAL A 257 -18.11 28.69 -2.41
CA VAL A 257 -17.76 27.76 -1.31
C VAL A 257 -18.98 26.89 -1.02
N PRO A 258 -18.84 25.53 -1.07
CA PRO A 258 -19.98 24.65 -0.84
C PRO A 258 -20.46 24.74 0.62
N ASP A 259 -21.77 24.67 0.78
CA ASP A 259 -22.38 24.55 2.11
C ASP A 259 -22.26 23.12 2.67
N SER A 260 -22.66 22.94 3.92
CA SER A 260 -22.61 21.64 4.59
C SER A 260 -23.39 20.55 3.84
N ALA A 261 -24.52 20.89 3.24
CA ALA A 261 -25.34 19.93 2.50
C ALA A 261 -24.64 19.45 1.23
N ALA A 262 -23.98 20.35 0.49
CA ALA A 262 -23.18 20.00 -0.69
C ALA A 262 -21.97 19.13 -0.33
N ILE A 263 -21.29 19.40 0.80
CA ILE A 263 -20.17 18.59 1.28
C ILE A 263 -20.64 17.18 1.63
N VAL A 264 -21.73 17.06 2.38
CA VAL A 264 -22.34 15.76 2.74
C VAL A 264 -22.76 14.99 1.49
N SER A 265 -23.41 15.66 0.52
CA SER A 265 -23.83 15.04 -0.74
C SER A 265 -22.65 14.49 -1.53
N ALA A 266 -21.53 15.21 -1.63
CA ALA A 266 -20.35 14.73 -2.34
C ALA A 266 -19.76 13.46 -1.71
N TYR A 267 -19.79 13.36 -0.37
CA TYR A 267 -19.36 12.14 0.32
C TYR A 267 -20.33 10.98 0.08
N ILE A 268 -21.65 11.22 0.14
CA ILE A 268 -22.70 10.24 -0.16
C ILE A 268 -22.50 9.68 -1.57
N ASP A 269 -22.26 10.56 -2.55
CA ASP A 269 -22.07 10.18 -3.95
C ASP A 269 -20.82 9.33 -4.13
N PHE A 270 -19.72 9.69 -3.46
CA PHE A 270 -18.49 8.90 -3.53
C PHE A 270 -18.64 7.52 -2.88
N ILE A 271 -19.24 7.43 -1.69
CA ILE A 271 -19.54 6.13 -1.05
C ILE A 271 -20.52 5.32 -1.92
N GLY A 272 -21.47 5.99 -2.58
CA GLY A 272 -22.38 5.35 -3.53
C GLY A 272 -21.66 4.71 -4.71
N LYS A 273 -20.64 5.38 -5.26
CA LYS A 273 -19.77 4.82 -6.31
C LYS A 273 -19.02 3.58 -5.81
N ILE A 274 -18.41 3.62 -4.63
CA ILE A 274 -17.74 2.46 -4.04
C ILE A 274 -18.72 1.30 -3.83
N ARG A 275 -19.92 1.59 -3.28
CA ARG A 275 -20.96 0.59 -3.06
C ARG A 275 -21.44 -0.06 -4.36
N SER A 276 -21.50 0.68 -5.46
CA SER A 276 -21.90 0.15 -6.78
C SER A 276 -20.89 -0.84 -7.34
N GLU A 277 -19.61 -0.69 -7.01
CA GLU A 277 -18.56 -1.62 -7.42
C GLU A 277 -18.46 -2.84 -6.47
N TYR A 278 -18.70 -2.64 -5.17
CA TYR A 278 -18.54 -3.63 -4.12
C TYR A 278 -19.82 -3.76 -3.28
N ALA A 279 -20.82 -4.44 -3.85
CA ALA A 279 -22.16 -4.52 -3.26
C ALA A 279 -22.17 -5.13 -1.85
N GLU A 280 -21.33 -6.13 -1.61
CA GLU A 280 -21.32 -6.91 -0.36
C GLU A 280 -20.28 -6.43 0.65
N ALA A 281 -19.30 -5.63 0.24
CA ALA A 281 -18.23 -5.19 1.13
C ALA A 281 -18.76 -4.34 2.29
N LYS A 282 -18.19 -4.51 3.47
CA LYS A 282 -18.44 -3.57 4.58
C LYS A 282 -17.57 -2.32 4.37
N ILE A 283 -18.21 -1.15 4.29
CA ILE A 283 -17.54 0.13 4.08
C ILE A 283 -17.31 0.80 5.44
N PHE A 284 -16.05 1.14 5.71
CA PHE A 284 -15.63 1.90 6.88
C PHE A 284 -15.29 3.33 6.46
N CYS A 285 -16.15 4.27 6.83
CA CYS A 285 -15.94 5.69 6.62
C CYS A 285 -15.08 6.24 7.75
N THR A 286 -13.83 6.60 7.44
CA THR A 286 -12.86 7.02 8.44
C THR A 286 -12.35 8.43 8.18
N LEU A 287 -11.80 9.07 9.19
CA LEU A 287 -11.12 10.36 9.07
C LEU A 287 -9.99 10.45 10.09
N GLY A 288 -8.90 11.02 9.70
CA GLY A 288 -7.83 11.42 10.60
C GLY A 288 -6.46 10.88 10.18
N SER A 289 -5.47 11.10 10.99
CA SER A 289 -5.39 11.56 12.39
C SER A 289 -4.94 13.03 12.54
N MET A 290 -5.01 13.83 11.46
CA MET A 290 -4.60 15.24 11.47
C MET A 290 -5.77 16.14 11.90
N ASP A 291 -5.64 17.45 11.67
CA ASP A 291 -6.51 18.48 12.23
C ASP A 291 -7.98 18.46 11.76
N ALA A 292 -8.31 17.68 10.72
CA ALA A 292 -9.72 17.44 10.34
C ALA A 292 -10.52 16.73 11.45
N THR A 293 -9.84 15.99 12.36
CA THR A 293 -10.48 15.35 13.54
C THR A 293 -10.24 16.13 14.85
N LYS A 294 -9.70 17.35 14.76
CA LYS A 294 -9.53 18.20 15.92
C LYS A 294 -10.89 18.56 16.55
N SER A 295 -10.94 18.65 17.88
CA SER A 295 -12.15 19.08 18.60
C SER A 295 -12.73 20.39 18.04
N GLY A 296 -14.03 20.40 17.76
CA GLY A 296 -14.75 21.51 17.12
C GLY A 296 -14.65 21.53 15.59
N SER A 297 -13.98 20.58 14.96
CA SER A 297 -13.99 20.41 13.51
C SER A 297 -15.37 19.93 13.02
N PRO A 298 -15.94 20.50 11.95
CA PRO A 298 -17.22 20.04 11.39
C PRO A 298 -17.10 18.76 10.56
N TRP A 299 -15.89 18.37 10.16
CA TRP A 299 -15.66 17.30 9.18
C TRP A 299 -16.12 15.90 9.63
N PRO A 300 -15.94 15.49 10.89
CA PRO A 300 -16.56 14.26 11.39
C PRO A 300 -18.08 14.24 11.21
N GLY A 301 -18.77 15.35 11.55
CA GLY A 301 -20.21 15.48 11.41
C GLY A 301 -20.73 15.38 9.97
N TYR A 302 -19.92 15.75 8.97
CA TYR A 302 -20.29 15.55 7.56
C TYR A 302 -20.28 14.06 7.18
N ILE A 303 -19.30 13.30 7.66
CA ILE A 303 -19.23 11.85 7.46
C ILE A 303 -20.37 11.15 8.20
N GLU A 304 -20.63 11.52 9.47
CA GLU A 304 -21.75 11.00 10.25
C GLU A 304 -23.09 11.21 9.53
N SER A 305 -23.33 12.42 9.05
CA SER A 305 -24.54 12.77 8.30
C SER A 305 -24.69 11.94 7.03
N ALA A 306 -23.59 11.71 6.30
CA ALA A 306 -23.59 10.89 5.10
C ALA A 306 -23.89 9.42 5.41
N VAL A 307 -23.29 8.86 6.46
CA VAL A 307 -23.53 7.47 6.88
C VAL A 307 -24.95 7.28 7.38
N VAL A 308 -25.48 8.22 8.18
CA VAL A 308 -26.90 8.21 8.61
C VAL A 308 -27.82 8.20 7.39
N HIS A 309 -27.54 9.02 6.38
CA HIS A 309 -28.32 9.04 5.13
C HIS A 309 -28.26 7.68 4.41
N LYS A 310 -27.09 7.06 4.27
CA LYS A 310 -26.92 5.76 3.60
C LYS A 310 -27.65 4.64 4.37
N ARG A 311 -27.56 4.64 5.70
CA ARG A 311 -28.31 3.69 6.55
C ARG A 311 -29.82 3.87 6.40
N ALA A 312 -30.31 5.09 6.32
CA ALA A 312 -31.74 5.37 6.07
C ALA A 312 -32.21 4.87 4.70
N GLN A 313 -31.30 4.69 3.75
CA GLN A 313 -31.55 4.07 2.44
C GLN A 313 -31.43 2.53 2.45
N GLY A 314 -31.13 1.92 3.60
CA GLY A 314 -31.02 0.47 3.77
C GLY A 314 -29.60 -0.08 3.64
N ASP A 315 -28.55 0.75 3.54
CA ASP A 315 -27.16 0.29 3.56
C ASP A 315 -26.72 0.07 5.02
N GLU A 316 -26.89 -1.15 5.52
CA GLU A 316 -26.47 -1.54 6.87
C GLU A 316 -25.00 -1.97 6.96
N ASN A 317 -24.33 -2.17 5.81
CA ASN A 317 -22.93 -2.58 5.73
C ASN A 317 -21.98 -1.36 5.68
N ILE A 318 -22.23 -0.34 6.50
CA ILE A 318 -21.45 0.89 6.58
C ILE A 318 -21.19 1.29 8.02
N GLU A 319 -19.93 1.57 8.35
CA GLU A 319 -19.48 1.90 9.70
C GLU A 319 -18.68 3.20 9.71
N ILE A 320 -18.53 3.81 10.88
CA ILE A 320 -17.76 5.04 11.08
C ILE A 320 -16.63 4.76 12.07
N TYR A 321 -15.44 5.26 11.77
CA TYR A 321 -14.33 5.28 12.71
C TYR A 321 -13.49 6.54 12.53
N PHE A 322 -13.34 7.34 13.59
CA PHE A 322 -12.49 8.53 13.56
C PHE A 322 -11.21 8.27 14.35
N PHE A 323 -10.09 8.47 13.69
CA PHE A 323 -8.81 8.40 14.38
C PHE A 323 -8.67 9.57 15.34
N PRO A 324 -8.15 9.35 16.55
CA PRO A 324 -7.88 10.44 17.47
C PRO A 324 -6.97 11.50 16.84
N PHE A 325 -7.30 12.77 17.04
CA PHE A 325 -6.43 13.86 16.61
C PHE A 325 -5.06 13.74 17.28
N LYS A 326 -4.03 13.66 16.47
CA LYS A 326 -2.65 13.76 16.95
C LYS A 326 -2.22 15.20 16.79
N ASN A 327 -1.97 15.88 17.90
CA ASN A 327 -1.47 17.28 17.91
C ASN A 327 -0.05 17.34 17.35
N TRP A 328 0.07 17.12 16.07
CA TRP A 328 1.30 17.02 15.31
C TRP A 328 1.17 17.83 14.03
N SER A 329 2.15 18.67 13.72
CA SER A 329 2.06 19.64 12.62
C SER A 329 2.46 19.10 11.25
N LYS A 330 2.98 17.87 11.19
CA LYS A 330 3.44 17.20 9.96
C LYS A 330 2.64 15.93 9.72
N HIS A 331 2.93 15.21 8.64
CA HIS A 331 2.35 13.89 8.40
C HIS A 331 2.69 12.92 9.54
N PRO A 332 1.81 11.95 9.81
CA PRO A 332 2.06 10.93 10.83
C PRO A 332 3.37 10.17 10.57
N ARG A 333 4.20 10.00 11.60
CA ARG A 333 5.40 9.16 11.58
C ARG A 333 5.03 7.71 11.84
N VAL A 334 5.96 6.77 11.65
CA VAL A 334 5.73 5.32 11.82
C VAL A 334 5.03 5.01 13.15
N ARG A 335 5.44 5.62 14.27
CA ARG A 335 4.77 5.42 15.56
C ARG A 335 3.29 5.85 15.57
N HIS A 336 2.96 6.94 14.89
CA HIS A 336 1.57 7.42 14.78
C HIS A 336 0.75 6.48 13.88
N HIS A 337 1.36 5.97 12.81
CA HIS A 337 0.73 4.95 11.95
C HIS A 337 0.48 3.65 12.71
N GLN A 338 1.40 3.22 13.58
CA GLN A 338 1.19 2.05 14.43
C GLN A 338 0.00 2.25 15.37
N GLU A 339 -0.07 3.40 16.07
CA GLU A 339 -1.21 3.73 16.95
C GLU A 339 -2.55 3.79 16.17
N MET A 340 -2.55 4.36 14.96
CA MET A 340 -3.72 4.35 14.07
C MET A 340 -4.12 2.93 13.69
N ALA A 341 -3.15 2.09 13.34
CA ALA A 341 -3.37 0.71 12.93
C ALA A 341 -3.90 -0.13 14.09
N ASP A 342 -3.40 0.05 15.31
CA ASP A 342 -3.84 -0.70 16.49
C ASP A 342 -5.35 -0.47 16.73
N GLY A 343 -5.77 0.79 16.73
CA GLY A 343 -7.19 1.13 16.89
C GLY A 343 -8.07 0.65 15.73
N LEU A 344 -7.62 0.84 14.49
CA LEU A 344 -8.39 0.43 13.32
C LEU A 344 -8.47 -1.11 13.20
N THR A 345 -7.39 -1.82 13.52
CA THR A 345 -7.35 -3.30 13.53
C THR A 345 -8.42 -3.84 14.49
N GLN A 346 -8.47 -3.31 15.72
CA GLN A 346 -9.46 -3.74 16.70
C GLN A 346 -10.88 -3.44 16.20
N PHE A 347 -11.13 -2.22 15.72
CA PHE A 347 -12.45 -1.83 15.26
C PHE A 347 -12.94 -2.65 14.06
N VAL A 348 -12.13 -2.73 12.99
CA VAL A 348 -12.47 -3.48 11.79
C VAL A 348 -12.60 -4.97 12.10
N GLY A 349 -11.64 -5.52 12.85
CA GLY A 349 -11.63 -6.94 13.21
C GLY A 349 -12.88 -7.38 13.95
N VAL A 350 -13.34 -6.60 14.94
CA VAL A 350 -14.60 -6.86 15.67
C VAL A 350 -15.80 -6.72 14.75
N LYS A 351 -15.90 -5.62 13.97
CA LYS A 351 -17.04 -5.38 13.07
C LYS A 351 -17.16 -6.40 11.93
N MET A 352 -16.07 -7.00 11.55
CA MET A 352 -16.01 -8.09 10.56
C MET A 352 -16.18 -9.49 11.18
N GLY A 353 -16.12 -9.60 12.51
CA GLY A 353 -16.08 -10.89 13.21
C GLY A 353 -14.78 -11.67 12.97
N TRP A 354 -13.70 -10.97 12.62
CA TRP A 354 -12.38 -11.58 12.37
C TRP A 354 -11.55 -11.75 13.64
N ILE A 355 -11.83 -10.97 14.66
CA ILE A 355 -11.29 -11.09 16.01
C ILE A 355 -12.45 -11.07 17.02
N PRO A 356 -12.31 -11.75 18.20
CA PRO A 356 -13.32 -11.69 19.23
C PRO A 356 -13.56 -10.25 19.72
N ASP A 357 -14.82 -9.95 20.04
CA ASP A 357 -15.18 -8.71 20.73
C ASP A 357 -14.83 -8.87 22.23
N ASP A 358 -13.58 -8.58 22.57
CA ASP A 358 -13.06 -8.67 23.93
C ASP A 358 -13.29 -7.33 24.66
N SER A 359 -14.54 -6.84 24.64
CA SER A 359 -14.94 -5.59 25.30
C SER A 359 -14.65 -5.58 26.81
N THR A 360 -14.18 -6.69 27.38
CA THR A 360 -13.72 -6.83 28.76
C THR A 360 -12.22 -6.59 28.97
N ALA A 361 -11.42 -6.60 27.90
CA ALA A 361 -9.95 -6.59 28.01
C ALA A 361 -9.30 -5.19 27.99
N VAL A 362 -9.92 -4.19 27.37
CA VAL A 362 -9.42 -2.80 27.38
C VAL A 362 -10.59 -1.84 27.50
N GLY A 363 -10.65 -1.12 28.62
CA GLY A 363 -11.66 -0.10 28.85
C GLY A 363 -11.52 1.09 27.90
N PHE A 364 -11.99 0.94 26.67
CA PHE A 364 -12.35 2.08 25.85
C PHE A 364 -13.71 2.58 26.33
N LYS A 365 -13.70 3.69 27.06
CA LYS A 365 -14.93 4.41 27.38
C LYS A 365 -15.50 4.93 26.06
N ASP A 366 -16.72 4.48 25.72
CA ASP A 366 -17.58 5.06 24.67
C ASP A 366 -17.99 6.53 24.95
N ASP A 367 -17.43 7.15 25.99
CA ASP A 367 -17.84 8.45 26.51
C ASP A 367 -17.09 9.66 25.96
N ALA A 368 -16.29 9.50 24.89
CA ALA A 368 -15.42 10.60 24.45
C ALA A 368 -16.05 11.58 23.44
N PHE A 369 -17.23 11.33 22.87
CA PHE A 369 -17.84 12.18 21.85
C PHE A 369 -19.39 12.15 21.82
N LEU A 370 -20.05 12.29 22.96
CA LEU A 370 -21.40 12.82 22.97
C LEU A 370 -21.32 14.20 23.63
N PRO A 371 -21.68 15.30 22.93
CA PRO A 371 -21.91 16.56 23.62
C PRO A 371 -23.19 16.37 24.45
N ASP A 372 -23.06 16.46 25.76
CA ASP A 372 -24.21 16.81 26.60
C ASP A 372 -24.69 18.20 26.14
N ASP A 373 -26.00 18.32 25.94
CA ASP A 373 -26.80 19.51 25.62
C ASP A 373 -26.99 19.83 24.11
N LEU A 374 -28.13 19.31 23.65
CA LEU A 374 -29.10 20.04 22.82
C LEU A 374 -30.43 20.09 23.52
#